data_309214771250ed146e5b10957463941a
#
_entry.id   309214771250ed146e5b10957463941a
#
_cell.length_a   1.000
_cell.length_b   1.000
_cell.length_c   1.000
_cell.angle_alpha   90.00
_cell.angle_beta   90.00
_cell.angle_gamma   90.00
#
_symmetry.space_group_name_H-M   'P 1'
#
loop_
_entity.id
_entity.type
_entity.pdbx_description
1 polymer ?
#
loop_
_entity_poly.entity_id
_entity_poly.type
_entity_poly.pdbx_seq_one_letter_code
_entity_poly.pdbx_strand_id
1 'polypeptide(L)'
;MSRIVTLDTETTGISYRQGHRVIEIGAVELIDGRLSGRQFHTYLQPQRAVDYGAMRVHGISDAMLVGQPLFAHKAAELLDFIGGSELVV
;
A
#
# COMPACT_ATOMS: atom_id res chain seq x y z
N MET A 1 -2.56 16.46 -20.91
CA MET A 1 -1.59 16.06 -19.88
C MET A 1 -1.99 14.71 -19.32
N SER A 2 -1.06 13.78 -19.33
CA SER A 2 -1.27 12.41 -18.83
C SER A 2 -0.91 12.36 -17.35
N ARG A 3 -1.78 11.80 -16.51
CA ARG A 3 -1.49 11.57 -15.12
C ARG A 3 -1.71 10.09 -14.80
N ILE A 4 -0.65 9.43 -14.34
CA ILE A 4 -0.66 8.02 -13.96
C ILE A 4 -0.24 7.92 -12.50
N VAL A 5 -0.92 7.07 -11.73
CA VAL A 5 -0.47 6.66 -10.40
C VAL A 5 -0.10 5.18 -10.47
N THR A 6 1.14 4.86 -10.12
CA THR A 6 1.56 3.47 -9.95
C THR A 6 1.39 3.10 -8.49
N LEU A 7 0.85 1.91 -8.23
CA LEU A 7 0.53 1.43 -6.90
C LEU A 7 1.21 0.10 -6.65
N ASP A 8 1.85 -0.03 -5.50
CA ASP A 8 2.43 -1.28 -5.03
C ASP A 8 1.99 -1.53 -3.59
N THR A 9 1.80 -2.81 -3.25
CA THR A 9 1.35 -3.20 -1.91
C THR A 9 2.14 -4.40 -1.40
N GLU A 10 2.25 -4.48 -0.07
CA GLU A 10 2.70 -5.66 0.64
C GLU A 10 1.58 -6.17 1.53
N THR A 11 1.57 -7.48 1.79
CA THR A 11 0.48 -8.14 2.51
C THR A 11 1.00 -9.07 3.60
N THR A 12 0.08 -9.53 4.44
CA THR A 12 0.40 -10.54 5.48
C THR A 12 0.64 -11.93 4.91
N GLY A 13 0.24 -12.19 3.68
CA GLY A 13 0.39 -13.49 3.03
C GLY A 13 -0.15 -13.47 1.61
N ILE A 14 -0.15 -14.63 0.94
CA ILE A 14 -0.39 -14.72 -0.50
C ILE A 14 -1.87 -14.63 -0.86
N SER A 15 -2.75 -15.30 -0.11
CA SER A 15 -4.15 -15.44 -0.50
C SER A 15 -5.08 -14.60 0.36
N TYR A 16 -5.79 -13.65 -0.28
CA TYR A 16 -6.81 -12.87 0.42
C TYR A 16 -7.95 -13.74 0.95
N ARG A 17 -8.20 -14.90 0.33
CA ARG A 17 -9.24 -15.85 0.76
C ARG A 17 -8.94 -16.47 2.12
N GLN A 18 -7.67 -16.45 2.54
CA GLN A 18 -7.25 -16.88 3.87
C GLN A 18 -7.25 -15.72 4.87
N GLY A 19 -7.87 -14.59 4.52
CA GLY A 19 -7.96 -13.42 5.37
C GLY A 19 -6.71 -12.56 5.41
N HIS A 20 -5.80 -12.73 4.46
CA HIS A 20 -4.62 -11.89 4.37
C HIS A 20 -4.96 -10.46 3.99
N ARG A 21 -4.22 -9.52 4.55
CA ARG A 21 -4.52 -8.09 4.47
C ARG A 21 -3.30 -7.30 4.02
N VAL A 22 -3.56 -6.15 3.41
CA VAL A 22 -2.53 -5.21 3.00
C VAL A 22 -1.90 -4.57 4.23
N ILE A 23 -0.57 -4.49 4.26
CA ILE A 23 0.19 -3.91 5.37
C ILE A 23 1.09 -2.74 4.95
N GLU A 24 1.31 -2.56 3.67
CA GLU A 24 2.02 -1.41 3.14
C GLU A 24 1.42 -1.01 1.80
N ILE A 25 1.28 0.28 1.58
CA ILE A 25 0.87 0.84 0.29
C ILE A 25 1.89 1.90 -0.09
N GLY A 26 2.44 1.78 -1.29
CA GLY A 26 3.27 2.80 -1.90
C GLY A 26 2.67 3.20 -3.24
N ALA A 27 2.58 4.50 -3.50
CA ALA A 27 2.09 5.02 -4.76
C ALA A 27 2.89 6.23 -5.18
N VAL A 28 3.19 6.34 -6.45
CA VAL A 28 3.88 7.49 -7.02
C VAL A 28 3.11 8.04 -8.22
N GLU A 29 3.19 9.34 -8.39
CA GLU A 29 2.55 10.04 -9.50
C GLU A 29 3.54 10.27 -10.64
N LEU A 30 3.08 9.97 -11.86
CA LEU A 30 3.78 10.29 -13.10
C LEU A 30 2.95 11.30 -13.88
N ILE A 31 3.57 12.37 -14.31
CA ILE A 31 2.96 13.37 -15.19
C ILE A 31 3.72 13.33 -16.50
N ASP A 32 3.01 13.02 -17.58
CA ASP A 32 3.59 12.90 -18.92
C ASP A 32 4.84 11.98 -18.94
N GLY A 33 4.75 10.86 -18.21
CA GLY A 33 5.79 9.83 -18.14
C GLY A 33 6.93 10.11 -17.19
N ARG A 34 6.87 11.18 -16.40
CA ARG A 34 7.94 11.55 -15.43
C ARG A 34 7.42 11.61 -14.01
N LEU A 35 8.25 11.18 -13.07
CA LEU A 35 7.94 11.32 -11.65
C LEU A 35 7.69 12.79 -11.30
N SER A 36 6.55 13.09 -10.69
CA SER A 36 6.19 14.45 -10.30
C SER A 36 6.79 14.87 -8.97
N GLY A 37 7.24 13.90 -8.17
CA GLY A 37 7.65 14.13 -6.78
C GLY A 37 6.53 13.90 -5.78
N ARG A 38 5.28 13.79 -6.22
CA ARG A 38 4.16 13.45 -5.32
C ARG A 38 4.12 11.95 -5.10
N GLN A 39 3.97 11.55 -3.84
CA GLN A 39 3.89 10.14 -3.48
C GLN A 39 2.95 9.97 -2.28
N PHE A 40 2.41 8.76 -2.15
CA PHE A 40 1.67 8.30 -1.00
C PHE A 40 2.36 7.06 -0.44
N HIS A 41 2.53 7.01 0.87
CA HIS A 41 3.10 5.83 1.52
C HIS A 41 2.49 5.68 2.90
N THR A 42 2.10 4.45 3.24
CA THR A 42 1.65 4.14 4.58
C THR A 42 1.90 2.66 4.90
N TYR A 43 2.23 2.39 6.15
CA TYR A 43 2.05 1.06 6.74
C TYR A 43 0.64 0.98 7.31
N LEU A 44 0.13 -0.24 7.44
CA LEU A 44 -1.21 -0.49 7.95
C LEU A 44 -1.19 -1.60 8.99
N GLN A 45 -2.01 -1.45 10.02
CA GLN A 45 -2.23 -2.50 11.01
C GLN A 45 -3.25 -3.51 10.46
N PRO A 46 -2.84 -4.77 10.21
CA PRO A 46 -3.74 -5.77 9.60
C PRO A 46 -4.65 -6.46 10.61
N GLN A 47 -4.43 -6.27 11.91
CA GLN A 47 -5.15 -6.95 12.99
C GLN A 47 -5.03 -8.48 12.90
N ARG A 48 -3.91 -8.95 12.38
CA ARG A 48 -3.50 -10.36 12.33
C ARG A 48 -1.98 -10.42 12.20
N ALA A 49 -1.42 -11.59 12.46
CA ALA A 49 0.02 -11.79 12.30
C ALA A 49 0.41 -11.80 10.81
N VAL A 50 1.61 -11.29 10.54
CA VAL A 50 2.25 -11.43 9.22
C VAL A 50 2.79 -12.85 9.11
N ASP A 51 2.48 -13.55 8.03
CA ASP A 51 3.03 -14.87 7.78
C ASP A 51 4.56 -14.79 7.65
N TYR A 52 5.25 -15.76 8.23
CA TYR A 52 6.70 -15.79 8.20
C TYR A 52 7.27 -15.77 6.78
N GLY A 53 6.64 -16.52 5.85
CA GLY A 53 7.06 -16.53 4.46
C GLY A 53 6.92 -15.17 3.77
N ALA A 54 5.87 -14.41 4.10
CA ALA A 54 5.68 -13.07 3.58
C ALA A 54 6.74 -12.12 4.16
N MET A 55 6.95 -12.19 5.47
CA MET A 55 7.94 -11.34 6.16
C MET A 55 9.35 -11.55 5.62
N ARG A 56 9.69 -12.78 5.23
CA ARG A 56 10.99 -13.07 4.61
C ARG A 56 11.18 -12.37 3.27
N VAL A 57 10.09 -12.07 2.56
CA VAL A 57 10.13 -11.40 1.25
C VAL A 57 10.22 -9.89 1.41
N HIS A 58 9.34 -9.28 2.23
CA HIS A 58 9.25 -7.82 2.31
C HIS A 58 9.91 -7.22 3.55
N GLY A 59 10.29 -8.03 4.53
CA GLY A 59 11.00 -7.55 5.72
C GLY A 59 10.14 -6.81 6.73
N ILE A 60 8.82 -6.80 6.59
CA ILE A 60 7.91 -6.08 7.49
C ILE A 60 7.46 -7.05 8.58
N SER A 61 7.86 -6.78 9.83
CA SER A 61 7.54 -7.60 10.98
C SER A 61 6.27 -7.11 11.67
N ASP A 62 5.68 -7.99 12.50
CA ASP A 62 4.54 -7.59 13.35
C ASP A 62 4.86 -6.38 14.21
N ALA A 63 6.08 -6.32 14.75
CA ALA A 63 6.50 -5.21 15.61
C ALA A 63 6.47 -3.86 14.90
N MET A 64 6.80 -3.83 13.62
CA MET A 64 6.78 -2.60 12.82
C MET A 64 5.35 -2.06 12.62
N LEU A 65 4.35 -2.91 12.75
CA LEU A 65 2.96 -2.57 12.47
C LEU A 65 2.18 -2.17 13.72
N VAL A 66 2.78 -2.29 14.90
CA VAL A 66 2.15 -1.85 16.16
C VAL A 66 1.92 -0.34 16.08
N GLY A 67 0.68 0.07 16.34
CA GLY A 67 0.32 1.49 16.32
C GLY A 67 0.08 2.08 14.94
N GLN A 68 0.23 1.30 13.88
CA GLN A 68 -0.06 1.79 12.52
C GLN A 68 -1.57 1.91 12.31
N PRO A 69 -2.03 2.82 11.42
CA PRO A 69 -3.45 3.01 11.18
C PRO A 69 -4.08 1.79 10.51
N LEU A 70 -5.37 1.62 10.71
CA LEU A 70 -6.15 0.65 9.95
C LEU A 70 -6.33 1.13 8.51
N PHE A 71 -6.55 0.20 7.58
CA PHE A 71 -6.83 0.55 6.18
C PHE A 71 -7.96 1.56 6.06
N ALA A 72 -9.04 1.38 6.82
CA ALA A 72 -10.19 2.29 6.79
C ALA A 72 -9.82 3.75 7.11
N HIS A 73 -8.79 3.96 7.93
CA HIS A 73 -8.33 5.31 8.29
C HIS A 73 -7.53 6.00 7.18
N LYS A 74 -7.04 5.23 6.20
CA LYS A 74 -6.20 5.75 5.12
C LYS A 74 -6.86 5.70 3.75
N ALA A 75 -7.99 5.02 3.64
CA ALA A 75 -8.65 4.81 2.35
C ALA A 75 -9.00 6.14 1.66
N ALA A 76 -9.52 7.11 2.40
CA ALA A 76 -9.89 8.41 1.83
C ALA A 76 -8.67 9.15 1.28
N GLU A 77 -7.55 9.16 2.02
CA GLU A 77 -6.32 9.80 1.56
C GLU A 77 -5.78 9.13 0.29
N LEU A 78 -5.84 7.80 0.23
CA LEU A 78 -5.42 7.06 -0.95
C LEU A 78 -6.29 7.39 -2.16
N LEU A 79 -7.60 7.40 -1.98
CA LEU A 79 -8.54 7.75 -3.06
C LEU A 79 -8.33 9.18 -3.54
N ASP A 80 -8.08 10.13 -2.63
CA ASP A 80 -7.77 11.50 -3.00
C ASP A 80 -6.47 11.58 -3.81
N PHE A 81 -5.45 10.82 -3.40
CA PHE A 81 -4.18 10.78 -4.12
C PHE A 81 -4.35 10.22 -5.54
N ILE A 82 -5.09 9.13 -5.68
CA ILE A 82 -5.35 8.51 -6.99
C ILE A 82 -6.15 9.48 -7.86
N GLY A 83 -7.20 10.08 -7.30
CA GLY A 83 -8.06 11.04 -8.02
C GLY A 83 -8.58 10.45 -9.32
N GLY A 84 -8.54 11.24 -10.39
CA GLY A 84 -8.96 10.84 -11.73
C GLY A 84 -7.83 10.29 -12.60
N SER A 85 -6.71 9.88 -12.00
CA SER A 85 -5.57 9.37 -12.76
C SER A 85 -5.85 7.98 -13.33
N GLU A 86 -5.09 7.61 -14.36
CA GLU A 86 -4.94 6.21 -14.74
C GLU A 86 -4.17 5.48 -13.64
N LEU A 87 -4.66 4.32 -13.21
CA LEU A 87 -4.04 3.54 -12.15
C LEU A 87 -3.35 2.32 -12.74
N VAL A 88 -2.07 2.16 -12.41
CA VAL A 88 -1.27 0.98 -12.78
C VAL A 88 -0.83 0.28 -11.51
N VAL A 89 -1.16 -0.98 -11.41
CA VAL A 89 -0.86 -1.81 -10.24
C VAL A 89 0.22 -2.84 -10.57
#